data_cd39c16dc090a5280cb8f23d046f9f82
#
_entry.id   cd39c16dc090a5280cb8f23d046f9f82
#
_cell.length_a   1.000
_cell.length_b   1.000
_cell.length_c   1.000
_cell.angle_alpha   90.00
_cell.angle_beta   90.00
_cell.angle_gamma   90.00
#
_symmetry.space_group_name_H-M   'P 1'
#
loop_
_entity.id
_entity.type
_entity.pdbx_description
1 polymer ?
#
loop_
_entity_poly.entity_id
_entity_poly.type
_entity_poly.pdbx_seq_one_letter_code
_entity_poly.pdbx_strand_id
1 'polypeptide(L)'
;FPDVASQLRASEVLGETLPFHIIALTLAPRTPAWLSAIGLEPMSLGLDLRGGVHFLYQVDLDSALDQLMQTYVQDLRTRLREATIRNTGIEIVGGDTIQFGVLDPLRVNDAEQIIRVLDPLLIVDRTTVDGQPGFQVELAPTQVTERQNFAIQQNTITLRNRVNELGVAEPVVQRQGLNRIVVQLPGVQDPAQAERILGATATLEFRLVDWENDPYDADQNNRPPIGSLLRYHRDGRPELLRRDLIVSGDQLTDASFGYSQGQPAVFVRLNSQGANRMLETTQANLRRPMSVLFIEEKPELIERDGEEILRNTREETVISTATIQGVFSNNFQITGITPFEGQDLALMLRAGALATPILKVEERTIGPSLG
;
A
#
# COMPACT_ATOMS: atom_id res chain seq x y z
N PHE A 1 30.33 -19.89 6.35
CA PHE A 1 30.70 -20.68 5.17
C PHE A 1 32.01 -20.14 4.57
N PRO A 2 32.87 -21.00 3.99
CA PRO A 2 34.15 -20.56 3.46
C PRO A 2 34.05 -19.84 2.11
N ASP A 3 32.97 -20.04 1.37
CA ASP A 3 32.75 -19.48 0.02
C ASP A 3 31.28 -19.28 -0.26
N VAL A 4 30.97 -18.47 -1.30
CA VAL A 4 29.61 -18.10 -1.72
C VAL A 4 28.82 -19.33 -2.21
N ALA A 5 29.47 -20.28 -2.89
CA ALA A 5 28.78 -21.46 -3.41
C ALA A 5 28.25 -22.35 -2.26
N SER A 6 29.05 -22.51 -1.21
CA SER A 6 28.65 -23.23 0.01
C SER A 6 27.51 -22.50 0.75
N GLN A 7 27.52 -21.18 0.74
CA GLN A 7 26.50 -20.36 1.36
C GLN A 7 25.15 -20.48 0.60
N LEU A 8 25.17 -20.43 -0.73
CA LEU A 8 23.98 -20.60 -1.58
C LEU A 8 23.38 -22.00 -1.41
N ARG A 9 24.23 -23.05 -1.41
CA ARG A 9 23.76 -24.42 -1.20
C ARG A 9 23.18 -24.63 0.21
N ALA A 10 23.76 -23.98 1.21
CA ALA A 10 23.21 -24.00 2.56
C ALA A 10 21.85 -23.27 2.66
N SER A 11 21.69 -22.17 1.94
CA SER A 11 20.40 -21.45 1.84
C SER A 11 19.31 -22.31 1.22
N GLU A 12 19.63 -23.04 0.15
CA GLU A 12 18.71 -23.97 -0.52
C GLU A 12 18.28 -25.09 0.42
N VAL A 13 19.23 -25.76 1.07
CA VAL A 13 18.96 -26.84 2.05
C VAL A 13 18.19 -26.33 3.26
N LEU A 14 18.51 -25.14 3.76
CA LEU A 14 17.78 -24.53 4.87
C LEU A 14 16.37 -24.11 4.44
N GLY A 15 16.16 -23.62 3.21
CA GLY A 15 14.85 -23.32 2.65
C GLY A 15 13.94 -24.55 2.57
N GLU A 16 14.50 -25.71 2.21
CA GLU A 16 13.79 -26.97 2.20
C GLU A 16 13.50 -27.51 3.63
N THR A 17 14.46 -27.33 4.54
CA THR A 17 14.37 -27.89 5.91
C THR A 17 13.61 -27.00 6.87
N LEU A 18 13.64 -25.69 6.64
CA LEU A 18 13.02 -24.66 7.47
C LEU A 18 12.08 -23.78 6.61
N PRO A 19 11.03 -24.36 6.03
CA PRO A 19 10.13 -23.65 5.10
C PRO A 19 9.39 -22.46 5.72
N PHE A 20 9.54 -22.26 7.03
CA PHE A 20 8.85 -21.24 7.81
C PHE A 20 9.76 -20.07 8.25
N HIS A 21 11.02 -20.07 7.78
CA HIS A 21 11.98 -19.04 8.15
C HIS A 21 12.44 -18.27 6.92
N ILE A 22 12.55 -16.96 7.03
CA ILE A 22 13.18 -16.13 6.01
C ILE A 22 14.70 -16.34 6.13
N ILE A 23 15.30 -16.91 5.08
CA ILE A 23 16.73 -17.16 5.05
C ILE A 23 17.39 -16.01 4.31
N ALA A 24 17.97 -15.07 5.07
CA ALA A 24 18.74 -13.97 4.52
C ALA A 24 20.24 -14.35 4.48
N LEU A 25 20.83 -14.24 3.29
CA LEU A 25 22.27 -14.42 3.12
C LEU A 25 22.99 -13.11 3.42
N THR A 26 23.73 -13.06 4.53
CA THR A 26 24.51 -11.89 4.92
C THR A 26 25.97 -12.28 5.18
N LEU A 27 26.88 -11.34 4.96
CA LEU A 27 28.29 -11.51 5.31
C LEU A 27 28.49 -11.16 6.80
N ALA A 28 28.85 -12.15 7.60
CA ALA A 28 29.21 -11.93 9.00
C ALA A 28 30.71 -11.63 9.14
N PRO A 29 31.11 -10.61 9.90
CA PRO A 29 32.52 -10.33 10.15
C PRO A 29 33.16 -11.43 11.01
N ARG A 30 34.39 -11.84 10.64
CA ARG A 30 35.18 -12.79 11.43
C ARG A 30 35.89 -12.06 12.56
N THR A 31 35.17 -11.72 13.61
CA THR A 31 35.74 -11.04 14.77
C THR A 31 36.39 -12.07 15.69
N PRO A 32 37.67 -11.93 16.06
CA PRO A 32 38.32 -12.78 17.06
C PRO A 32 37.54 -12.69 18.40
N ALA A 33 37.38 -13.83 19.07
CA ALA A 33 36.57 -13.92 20.30
C ALA A 33 37.06 -12.98 21.44
N TRP A 34 38.35 -12.66 21.47
CA TRP A 34 38.92 -11.73 22.46
C TRP A 34 38.51 -10.27 22.23
N LEU A 35 38.23 -9.84 20.98
CA LEU A 35 37.74 -8.51 20.64
C LEU A 35 36.27 -8.35 21.08
N SER A 36 35.43 -9.35 20.81
CA SER A 36 34.05 -9.34 21.26
C SER A 36 33.92 -9.42 22.78
N ALA A 37 34.87 -10.08 23.46
CA ALA A 37 34.89 -10.16 24.94
C ALA A 37 35.15 -8.81 25.64
N ILE A 38 35.76 -7.86 24.95
CA ILE A 38 35.97 -6.49 25.46
C ILE A 38 34.97 -5.47 24.90
N GLY A 39 33.89 -5.96 24.25
CA GLY A 39 32.81 -5.10 23.75
C GLY A 39 33.14 -4.30 22.47
N LEU A 40 34.23 -4.65 21.78
CA LEU A 40 34.57 -4.04 20.51
C LEU A 40 33.87 -4.81 19.38
N GLU A 41 32.93 -4.15 18.74
CA GLU A 41 32.31 -4.62 17.51
C GLU A 41 33.13 -4.18 16.30
N PRO A 42 33.19 -4.99 15.22
CA PRO A 42 33.84 -4.60 13.98
C PRO A 42 33.13 -3.38 13.38
N MET A 43 33.92 -2.48 12.83
CA MET A 43 33.40 -1.33 12.11
C MET A 43 32.53 -1.83 10.96
N SER A 44 31.32 -1.31 10.88
CA SER A 44 30.39 -1.63 9.79
C SER A 44 30.98 -1.11 8.47
N LEU A 45 31.05 -2.00 7.50
CA LEU A 45 31.58 -1.69 6.18
C LEU A 45 30.42 -1.31 5.26
N GLY A 46 30.49 -0.13 4.66
CA GLY A 46 29.53 0.33 3.67
C GLY A 46 29.50 -0.51 2.39
N LEU A 47 28.63 -0.14 1.46
CA LEU A 47 28.38 -0.83 0.20
C LEU A 47 29.66 -1.05 -0.62
N ASP A 48 30.60 -0.09 -0.61
CA ASP A 48 31.86 -0.14 -1.38
C ASP A 48 32.80 -1.25 -0.93
N LEU A 49 32.79 -1.59 0.37
CA LEU A 49 33.69 -2.58 0.95
C LEU A 49 33.06 -3.96 1.13
N ARG A 50 31.76 -4.00 1.33
CA ARG A 50 30.99 -5.25 1.52
C ARG A 50 30.39 -5.79 0.24
N GLY A 51 30.24 -4.91 -0.76
CA GLY A 51 29.35 -5.17 -1.89
C GLY A 51 27.90 -5.14 -1.46
N GLY A 52 26.99 -5.41 -2.36
CA GLY A 52 25.55 -5.41 -2.11
C GLY A 52 24.77 -4.79 -3.25
N VAL A 53 23.58 -4.30 -2.95
CA VAL A 53 22.66 -3.78 -3.96
C VAL A 53 22.35 -2.30 -3.70
N HIS A 54 22.32 -1.54 -4.78
CA HIS A 54 21.91 -0.17 -4.83
C HIS A 54 20.65 -0.05 -5.68
N PHE A 55 19.55 0.43 -5.10
CA PHE A 55 18.32 0.75 -5.80
C PHE A 55 18.09 2.26 -5.80
N LEU A 56 17.55 2.76 -6.92
CA LEU A 56 17.00 4.11 -7.02
C LEU A 56 15.52 4.00 -7.36
N TYR A 57 14.68 4.44 -6.45
CA TYR A 57 13.23 4.49 -6.65
C TYR A 57 12.78 5.90 -6.93
N GLN A 58 11.87 6.06 -7.88
CA GLN A 58 11.12 7.27 -8.13
C GLN A 58 9.73 7.15 -7.50
N VAL A 59 9.34 8.15 -6.71
CA VAL A 59 8.03 8.21 -6.06
C VAL A 59 7.03 8.84 -7.04
N ASP A 60 5.88 8.22 -7.21
CA ASP A 60 4.79 8.74 -8.02
C ASP A 60 4.00 9.79 -7.22
N LEU A 61 4.42 11.04 -7.37
CA LEU A 61 3.82 12.17 -6.66
C LEU A 61 2.46 12.57 -7.25
N ASP A 62 2.21 12.27 -8.51
CA ASP A 62 0.95 12.59 -9.18
C ASP A 62 -0.16 11.70 -8.64
N SER A 63 0.11 10.41 -8.45
CA SER A 63 -0.82 9.50 -7.78
C SER A 63 -1.20 9.95 -6.36
N ALA A 64 -0.28 10.58 -5.62
CA ALA A 64 -0.57 11.13 -4.29
C ALA A 64 -1.59 12.28 -4.36
N LEU A 65 -1.45 13.15 -5.34
CA LEU A 65 -2.38 14.25 -5.58
C LEU A 65 -3.73 13.73 -6.06
N ASP A 66 -3.74 12.80 -7.00
CA ASP A 66 -4.98 12.18 -7.51
C ASP A 66 -5.80 11.53 -6.39
N GLN A 67 -5.17 10.78 -5.51
CA GLN A 67 -5.85 10.18 -4.35
C GLN A 67 -6.46 11.22 -3.41
N LEU A 68 -5.74 12.31 -3.16
CA LEU A 68 -6.23 13.42 -2.35
C LEU A 68 -7.44 14.09 -3.01
N MET A 69 -7.35 14.39 -4.31
CA MET A 69 -8.44 15.01 -5.08
C MET A 69 -9.67 14.11 -5.11
N GLN A 70 -9.50 12.79 -5.29
CA GLN A 70 -10.59 11.81 -5.20
C GLN A 70 -11.26 11.84 -3.82
N THR A 71 -10.48 11.96 -2.75
CA THR A 71 -11.01 12.07 -1.38
C THR A 71 -11.86 13.34 -1.23
N TYR A 72 -11.36 14.48 -1.68
CA TYR A 72 -12.15 15.73 -1.66
C TYR A 72 -13.44 15.63 -2.47
N VAL A 73 -13.41 15.02 -3.65
CA VAL A 73 -14.61 14.79 -4.47
C VAL A 73 -15.63 13.93 -3.71
N GLN A 74 -15.20 12.86 -3.04
CA GLN A 74 -16.08 11.99 -2.25
C GLN A 74 -16.71 12.74 -1.08
N ASP A 75 -15.91 13.50 -0.34
CA ASP A 75 -16.36 14.28 0.82
C ASP A 75 -17.33 15.40 0.38
N LEU A 76 -17.03 16.11 -0.70
CA LEU A 76 -17.93 17.11 -1.28
C LEU A 76 -19.26 16.48 -1.71
N ARG A 77 -19.23 15.34 -2.41
CA ARG A 77 -20.45 14.62 -2.79
C ARG A 77 -21.32 14.27 -1.58
N THR A 78 -20.67 13.80 -0.53
CA THR A 78 -21.39 13.41 0.70
C THR A 78 -22.00 14.63 1.38
N ARG A 79 -21.23 15.67 1.63
CA ARG A 79 -21.67 16.89 2.32
C ARG A 79 -22.75 17.66 1.54
N LEU A 80 -22.58 17.78 0.21
CA LEU A 80 -23.59 18.43 -0.65
C LEU A 80 -24.90 17.64 -0.68
N ARG A 81 -24.81 16.30 -0.67
CA ARG A 81 -26.00 15.43 -0.58
C ARG A 81 -26.72 15.59 0.77
N GLU A 82 -25.98 15.57 1.88
CA GLU A 82 -26.52 15.79 3.23
C GLU A 82 -27.20 17.15 3.35
N ALA A 83 -26.59 18.18 2.77
CA ALA A 83 -27.19 19.53 2.69
C ALA A 83 -28.30 19.65 1.65
N THR A 84 -28.64 18.60 0.89
CA THR A 84 -29.66 18.60 -0.16
C THR A 84 -29.38 19.63 -1.27
N ILE A 85 -28.09 19.88 -1.58
CA ILE A 85 -27.62 20.76 -2.66
C ILE A 85 -27.41 19.94 -3.93
N ARG A 86 -28.22 20.19 -4.95
CA ARG A 86 -28.08 19.54 -6.26
C ARG A 86 -26.98 20.21 -7.07
N ASN A 87 -26.17 19.40 -7.75
CA ASN A 87 -25.04 19.85 -8.58
C ASN A 87 -25.06 19.18 -9.96
N THR A 88 -24.27 19.72 -10.90
CA THR A 88 -24.13 19.19 -12.28
C THR A 88 -23.30 17.91 -12.36
N GLY A 89 -22.65 17.52 -11.28
CA GLY A 89 -21.60 16.52 -11.19
C GLY A 89 -20.32 17.16 -10.69
N ILE A 90 -19.53 16.42 -9.92
CA ILE A 90 -18.24 16.90 -9.40
C ILE A 90 -17.15 16.18 -10.18
N GLU A 91 -16.35 16.93 -10.93
CA GLU A 91 -15.29 16.39 -11.80
C GLU A 91 -13.92 16.96 -11.42
N ILE A 92 -12.88 16.16 -11.67
CA ILE A 92 -11.49 16.61 -11.55
C ILE A 92 -11.00 16.98 -12.94
N VAL A 93 -10.52 18.20 -13.09
CA VAL A 93 -9.99 18.76 -14.34
C VAL A 93 -8.50 19.06 -14.15
N GLY A 94 -7.67 18.61 -15.10
CA GLY A 94 -6.22 18.87 -15.04
C GLY A 94 -5.46 18.14 -13.94
N GLY A 95 -6.13 17.27 -13.17
CA GLY A 95 -5.53 16.49 -12.07
C GLY A 95 -5.49 17.19 -10.71
N ASP A 96 -5.59 18.51 -10.66
CA ASP A 96 -5.43 19.33 -9.44
C ASP A 96 -6.61 20.27 -9.14
N THR A 97 -7.61 20.27 -9.99
CA THR A 97 -8.74 21.20 -9.93
C THR A 97 -10.06 20.45 -9.90
N ILE A 98 -10.91 20.73 -8.92
CA ILE A 98 -12.29 20.21 -8.83
C ILE A 98 -13.25 21.25 -9.38
N GLN A 99 -14.16 20.85 -10.29
CA GLN A 99 -15.19 21.71 -10.83
C GLN A 99 -16.57 21.10 -10.65
N PHE A 100 -17.54 21.94 -10.31
CA PHE A 100 -18.97 21.57 -10.29
C PHE A 100 -19.86 22.80 -10.31
N GLY A 101 -21.06 22.66 -10.90
CA GLY A 101 -22.11 23.69 -10.91
C GLY A 101 -23.18 23.38 -9.86
N VAL A 102 -23.80 24.43 -9.31
CA VAL A 102 -24.91 24.36 -8.36
C VAL A 102 -26.22 24.66 -9.08
N LEU A 103 -27.15 23.69 -9.10
CA LEU A 103 -28.43 23.82 -9.87
C LEU A 103 -29.38 24.86 -9.28
N ASP A 104 -29.31 25.14 -7.99
CA ASP A 104 -30.10 26.17 -7.32
C ASP A 104 -29.24 27.38 -6.99
N PRO A 105 -29.40 28.52 -7.72
CA PRO A 105 -28.61 29.72 -7.47
C PRO A 105 -28.69 30.28 -6.05
N LEU A 106 -29.78 30.00 -5.32
CA LEU A 106 -29.96 30.47 -3.95
C LEU A 106 -29.07 29.70 -2.96
N ARG A 107 -28.61 28.51 -3.33
CA ARG A 107 -27.76 27.64 -2.49
C ARG A 107 -26.26 27.73 -2.77
N VAL A 108 -25.85 28.64 -3.66
CA VAL A 108 -24.42 28.81 -4.02
C VAL A 108 -23.57 29.20 -2.80
N ASN A 109 -24.07 30.09 -1.95
CA ASN A 109 -23.34 30.48 -0.73
C ASN A 109 -23.20 29.33 0.27
N ASP A 110 -24.22 28.49 0.40
CA ASP A 110 -24.15 27.32 1.28
C ASP A 110 -23.15 26.29 0.76
N ALA A 111 -23.11 26.09 -0.57
CA ALA A 111 -22.12 25.21 -1.20
C ALA A 111 -20.69 25.72 -0.99
N GLU A 112 -20.44 27.03 -1.14
CA GLU A 112 -19.14 27.61 -0.85
C GLU A 112 -18.73 27.41 0.61
N GLN A 113 -19.64 27.56 1.54
CA GLN A 113 -19.36 27.35 2.95
C GLN A 113 -18.98 25.90 3.24
N ILE A 114 -19.64 24.94 2.58
CA ILE A 114 -19.28 23.52 2.67
C ILE A 114 -17.83 23.27 2.19
N ILE A 115 -17.43 23.86 1.07
CA ILE A 115 -16.04 23.74 0.55
C ILE A 115 -15.04 24.31 1.57
N ARG A 116 -15.31 25.51 2.10
CA ARG A 116 -14.41 26.17 3.06
C ARG A 116 -14.31 25.44 4.41
N VAL A 117 -15.36 24.75 4.81
CA VAL A 117 -15.37 23.91 6.03
C VAL A 117 -14.64 22.58 5.78
N LEU A 118 -14.63 22.09 4.54
CA LEU A 118 -13.91 20.88 4.18
C LEU A 118 -12.40 21.06 4.36
N ASP A 119 -11.84 22.11 3.75
CA ASP A 119 -10.46 22.51 3.94
C ASP A 119 -10.33 24.05 3.70
N PRO A 120 -9.98 24.81 4.76
CA PRO A 120 -9.88 26.29 4.67
C PRO A 120 -8.74 26.77 3.75
N LEU A 121 -7.80 25.90 3.39
CA LEU A 121 -6.65 26.24 2.56
C LEU A 121 -6.90 26.00 1.06
N LEU A 122 -8.09 25.49 0.70
CA LEU A 122 -8.49 25.38 -0.71
C LEU A 122 -8.72 26.78 -1.31
N ILE A 123 -8.21 26.95 -2.52
CA ILE A 123 -8.50 28.14 -3.35
C ILE A 123 -9.85 27.88 -4.01
N VAL A 124 -10.81 28.76 -3.76
CA VAL A 124 -12.20 28.60 -4.22
C VAL A 124 -12.56 29.80 -5.10
N ASP A 125 -12.69 29.56 -6.39
CA ASP A 125 -13.12 30.54 -7.36
C ASP A 125 -14.53 30.24 -7.85
N ARG A 126 -15.37 31.29 -7.89
CA ARG A 126 -16.71 31.17 -8.48
C ARG A 126 -16.61 31.24 -10.00
N THR A 127 -17.20 30.30 -10.67
CA THR A 127 -17.21 30.19 -12.13
C THR A 127 -18.58 29.73 -12.63
N THR A 128 -18.70 29.57 -13.94
CA THR A 128 -19.88 28.96 -14.55
C THR A 128 -19.50 27.59 -15.10
N VAL A 129 -20.17 26.54 -14.62
CA VAL A 129 -19.98 25.17 -15.07
C VAL A 129 -21.29 24.67 -15.68
N ASP A 130 -21.27 24.23 -16.93
CA ASP A 130 -22.46 23.79 -17.69
C ASP A 130 -23.59 24.81 -17.70
N GLY A 131 -23.26 26.09 -17.74
CA GLY A 131 -24.24 27.18 -17.74
C GLY A 131 -24.87 27.48 -16.38
N GLN A 132 -24.44 26.83 -15.33
CA GLN A 132 -24.87 27.04 -13.94
C GLN A 132 -23.80 27.76 -13.12
N PRO A 133 -24.17 28.58 -12.12
CA PRO A 133 -23.20 29.11 -11.18
C PRO A 133 -22.52 27.97 -10.44
N GLY A 134 -21.21 28.01 -10.33
CA GLY A 134 -20.43 26.90 -9.77
C GLY A 134 -19.12 27.33 -9.20
N PHE A 135 -18.27 26.36 -8.96
CA PHE A 135 -16.97 26.53 -8.32
C PHE A 135 -15.87 25.81 -9.08
N GLN A 136 -14.73 26.46 -9.08
CA GLN A 136 -13.44 25.86 -9.36
C GLN A 136 -12.65 25.85 -8.04
N VAL A 137 -12.23 24.67 -7.61
CA VAL A 137 -11.58 24.45 -6.31
C VAL A 137 -10.21 23.86 -6.57
N GLU A 138 -9.17 24.54 -6.13
CA GLU A 138 -7.79 24.16 -6.36
C GLU A 138 -7.03 24.02 -5.05
N LEU A 139 -5.98 23.18 -5.07
CA LEU A 139 -5.01 23.14 -3.99
C LEU A 139 -4.05 24.32 -4.08
N ALA A 140 -3.78 24.97 -2.96
CA ALA A 140 -2.72 25.96 -2.94
C ALA A 140 -1.35 25.30 -3.29
N PRO A 141 -0.47 25.95 -4.07
CA PRO A 141 0.83 25.37 -4.45
C PRO A 141 1.69 24.95 -3.26
N THR A 142 1.54 25.62 -2.13
CA THR A 142 2.19 25.25 -0.86
C THR A 142 1.69 23.91 -0.33
N GLN A 143 0.38 23.66 -0.41
CA GLN A 143 -0.21 22.37 -0.01
C GLN A 143 0.24 21.23 -0.92
N VAL A 144 0.30 21.47 -2.24
CA VAL A 144 0.83 20.49 -3.19
C VAL A 144 2.24 20.07 -2.77
N THR A 145 3.12 21.08 -2.53
CA THR A 145 4.50 20.82 -2.11
C THR A 145 4.58 20.08 -0.76
N GLU A 146 3.76 20.45 0.20
CA GLU A 146 3.71 19.78 1.51
C GLU A 146 3.25 18.33 1.39
N ARG A 147 2.24 18.04 0.57
CA ARG A 147 1.74 16.68 0.32
C ARG A 147 2.78 15.82 -0.39
N GLN A 148 3.45 16.36 -1.39
CA GLN A 148 4.55 15.68 -2.07
C GLN A 148 5.69 15.35 -1.11
N ASN A 149 6.11 16.30 -0.28
CA ASN A 149 7.13 16.07 0.74
C ASN A 149 6.70 15.02 1.75
N PHE A 150 5.45 15.05 2.19
CA PHE A 150 4.89 14.06 3.11
C PHE A 150 4.90 12.65 2.49
N ALA A 151 4.48 12.50 1.23
CA ALA A 151 4.49 11.22 0.53
C ALA A 151 5.91 10.63 0.45
N ILE A 152 6.91 11.44 0.09
CA ILE A 152 8.31 11.00 0.03
C ILE A 152 8.82 10.60 1.41
N GLN A 153 8.49 11.38 2.45
CA GLN A 153 8.91 11.08 3.81
C GLN A 153 8.31 9.77 4.30
N GLN A 154 7.01 9.55 4.06
CA GLN A 154 6.33 8.31 4.42
C GLN A 154 6.89 7.11 3.66
N ASN A 155 7.09 7.21 2.34
CA ASN A 155 7.72 6.15 1.57
C ASN A 155 9.15 5.85 2.06
N THR A 156 9.92 6.88 2.44
CA THR A 156 11.27 6.70 3.01
C THR A 156 11.22 5.92 4.33
N ILE A 157 10.25 6.23 5.21
CA ILE A 157 10.04 5.52 6.48
C ILE A 157 9.63 4.07 6.21
N THR A 158 8.66 3.86 5.33
CA THR A 158 8.20 2.51 4.96
C THR A 158 9.31 1.66 4.36
N LEU A 159 10.09 2.21 3.41
CA LEU A 159 11.24 1.52 2.83
C LEU A 159 12.29 1.17 3.89
N ARG A 160 12.56 2.09 4.84
CA ARG A 160 13.48 1.80 5.95
C ARG A 160 12.96 0.67 6.84
N ASN A 161 11.67 0.66 7.16
CA ASN A 161 11.06 -0.42 7.92
C ASN A 161 11.20 -1.77 7.20
N ARG A 162 10.92 -1.80 5.89
CA ARG A 162 11.08 -3.01 5.05
C ARG A 162 12.51 -3.53 5.02
N VAL A 163 13.47 -2.63 4.90
CA VAL A 163 14.90 -3.00 4.94
C VAL A 163 15.30 -3.55 6.30
N ASN A 164 14.78 -2.98 7.38
CA ASN A 164 15.04 -3.47 8.73
C ASN A 164 14.44 -4.88 8.95
N GLU A 165 13.25 -5.14 8.41
CA GLU A 165 12.62 -6.47 8.45
C GLU A 165 13.41 -7.51 7.62
N LEU A 166 14.13 -7.09 6.57
CA LEU A 166 15.07 -7.92 5.84
C LEU A 166 16.32 -8.29 6.65
N GLY A 167 16.54 -7.66 7.80
CA GLY A 167 17.70 -7.90 8.64
C GLY A 167 19.02 -7.39 8.05
N VAL A 168 18.97 -6.44 7.12
CA VAL A 168 20.18 -5.86 6.52
C VAL A 168 20.89 -4.97 7.53
N ALA A 169 22.16 -5.21 7.75
CA ALA A 169 22.97 -4.40 8.65
C ALA A 169 23.33 -3.06 7.97
N GLU A 170 23.02 -1.96 8.65
CA GLU A 170 23.34 -0.58 8.24
C GLU A 170 22.90 -0.20 6.81
N PRO A 171 21.63 -0.34 6.51
CA PRO A 171 21.12 0.08 5.23
C PRO A 171 21.10 1.61 5.13
N VAL A 172 21.29 2.13 3.91
CA VAL A 172 21.08 3.54 3.63
C VAL A 172 19.75 3.70 2.93
N VAL A 173 18.83 4.46 3.54
CA VAL A 173 17.55 4.83 2.93
C VAL A 173 17.40 6.34 3.06
N GLN A 174 17.54 7.06 1.94
CA GLN A 174 17.54 8.50 1.93
C GLN A 174 16.92 9.10 0.68
N ARG A 175 16.33 10.28 0.82
CA ARG A 175 15.81 11.05 -0.30
C ARG A 175 16.94 11.55 -1.18
N GLN A 176 16.75 11.49 -2.51
CA GLN A 176 17.63 12.06 -3.52
C GLN A 176 16.83 12.98 -4.46
N GLY A 177 17.12 14.27 -4.43
CA GLY A 177 16.41 15.25 -5.25
C GLY A 177 14.96 15.45 -4.80
N LEU A 178 14.06 15.73 -5.78
CA LEU A 178 12.67 16.09 -5.49
C LEU A 178 11.79 14.88 -5.23
N ASN A 179 11.91 13.81 -6.02
CA ASN A 179 10.98 12.69 -6.05
C ASN A 179 11.63 11.31 -6.02
N ARG A 180 12.90 11.19 -5.63
CA ARG A 180 13.63 9.92 -5.62
C ARG A 180 14.08 9.52 -4.22
N ILE A 181 14.20 8.21 -4.02
CA ILE A 181 14.71 7.59 -2.80
C ILE A 181 15.79 6.59 -3.19
N VAL A 182 16.98 6.74 -2.60
CA VAL A 182 18.08 5.79 -2.70
C VAL A 182 17.95 4.77 -1.59
N VAL A 183 18.09 3.50 -1.93
CA VAL A 183 18.17 2.38 -0.99
C VAL A 183 19.45 1.60 -1.27
N GLN A 184 20.34 1.54 -0.28
CA GLN A 184 21.56 0.75 -0.35
C GLN A 184 21.52 -0.35 0.69
N LEU A 185 21.78 -1.58 0.23
CA LEU A 185 21.69 -2.80 1.03
C LEU A 185 23.05 -3.51 1.06
N PRO A 186 23.94 -3.15 1.99
CA PRO A 186 25.24 -3.79 2.10
C PRO A 186 25.10 -5.27 2.44
N GLY A 187 25.85 -6.10 1.72
CA GLY A 187 25.93 -7.56 1.95
C GLY A 187 24.74 -8.37 1.42
N VAL A 188 23.74 -7.74 0.81
CA VAL A 188 22.63 -8.45 0.13
C VAL A 188 23.15 -9.01 -1.20
N GLN A 189 22.94 -10.31 -1.41
CA GLN A 189 23.41 -11.04 -2.59
C GLN A 189 22.29 -11.38 -3.58
N ASP A 190 21.04 -11.34 -3.14
CA ASP A 190 19.87 -11.57 -3.98
C ASP A 190 19.07 -10.26 -4.18
N PRO A 191 19.34 -9.53 -5.29
CA PRO A 191 18.60 -8.31 -5.60
C PRO A 191 17.12 -8.56 -5.81
N ALA A 192 16.73 -9.71 -6.40
CA ALA A 192 15.35 -10.00 -6.73
C ALA A 192 14.48 -10.21 -5.48
N GLN A 193 15.04 -10.84 -4.43
CA GLN A 193 14.35 -10.95 -3.14
C GLN A 193 14.16 -9.57 -2.50
N ALA A 194 15.21 -8.75 -2.49
CA ALA A 194 15.13 -7.41 -1.93
C ALA A 194 14.13 -6.54 -2.70
N GLU A 195 14.13 -6.61 -4.02
CA GLU A 195 13.17 -5.89 -4.87
C GLU A 195 11.73 -6.27 -4.60
N ARG A 196 11.42 -7.57 -4.52
CA ARG A 196 10.04 -8.02 -4.20
C ARG A 196 9.52 -7.43 -2.90
N ILE A 197 10.37 -7.32 -1.89
CA ILE A 197 9.98 -6.80 -0.57
C ILE A 197 9.87 -5.28 -0.57
N LEU A 198 10.83 -4.59 -1.19
CA LEU A 198 10.87 -3.13 -1.22
C LEU A 198 9.83 -2.53 -2.16
N GLY A 199 9.69 -3.09 -3.36
CA GLY A 199 8.83 -2.59 -4.42
C GLY A 199 7.36 -2.95 -4.27
N ALA A 200 7.00 -3.89 -3.39
CA ALA A 200 5.61 -4.31 -3.22
C ALA A 200 4.74 -3.16 -2.73
N THR A 201 3.82 -2.70 -3.55
CA THR A 201 2.79 -1.72 -3.20
C THR A 201 1.49 -2.44 -2.85
N ALA A 202 1.60 -3.46 -2.00
CA ALA A 202 0.47 -4.26 -1.61
C ALA A 202 -0.22 -3.70 -0.37
N THR A 203 -1.54 -3.62 -0.42
CA THR A 203 -2.39 -3.30 0.73
C THR A 203 -3.53 -4.30 0.84
N LEU A 204 -4.18 -4.32 1.99
CA LEU A 204 -5.37 -5.13 2.23
C LEU A 204 -6.59 -4.25 2.45
N GLU A 205 -7.71 -4.72 1.94
CA GLU A 205 -9.02 -4.19 2.27
C GLU A 205 -9.92 -5.32 2.79
N PHE A 206 -10.68 -5.01 3.83
CA PHE A 206 -11.67 -5.93 4.39
C PHE A 206 -13.05 -5.44 4.01
N ARG A 207 -13.82 -6.29 3.32
CA ARG A 207 -15.15 -5.96 2.80
C ARG A 207 -16.14 -7.09 3.08
N LEU A 208 -17.41 -6.72 3.29
CA LEU A 208 -18.48 -7.72 3.34
C LEU A 208 -18.71 -8.29 1.94
N VAL A 209 -19.03 -9.57 1.88
CA VAL A 209 -19.52 -10.21 0.65
C VAL A 209 -20.99 -9.80 0.43
N ASP A 210 -21.34 -9.54 -0.81
CA ASP A 210 -22.72 -9.38 -1.24
C ASP A 210 -23.32 -10.76 -1.50
N TRP A 211 -23.80 -11.40 -0.46
CA TRP A 211 -24.36 -12.75 -0.47
C TRP A 211 -25.79 -12.81 -1.03
N GLU A 212 -26.43 -11.64 -1.30
CA GLU A 212 -27.78 -11.54 -1.81
C GLU A 212 -27.85 -11.69 -3.33
N ASN A 213 -26.75 -11.41 -4.02
CA ASN A 213 -26.64 -11.45 -5.48
C ASN A 213 -25.69 -12.57 -5.93
N ASP A 214 -25.97 -13.14 -7.10
CA ASP A 214 -25.11 -14.19 -7.69
C ASP A 214 -23.89 -13.57 -8.38
N PRO A 215 -22.65 -13.89 -7.95
CA PRO A 215 -21.43 -13.37 -8.57
C PRO A 215 -21.25 -13.86 -10.02
N TYR A 216 -21.71 -15.07 -10.36
CA TYR A 216 -21.58 -15.60 -11.71
C TYR A 216 -22.50 -14.91 -12.70
N ASP A 217 -23.69 -14.49 -12.27
CA ASP A 217 -24.61 -13.72 -13.09
C ASP A 217 -24.05 -12.31 -13.38
N ALA A 218 -23.44 -11.69 -12.35
CA ALA A 218 -22.77 -10.42 -12.49
C ALA A 218 -21.55 -10.48 -13.41
N ASP A 219 -20.81 -11.60 -13.39
CA ASP A 219 -19.65 -11.86 -14.23
C ASP A 219 -20.06 -12.04 -15.70
N GLN A 220 -21.04 -12.91 -15.97
CA GLN A 220 -21.54 -13.16 -17.34
C GLN A 220 -22.07 -11.88 -18.01
N ASN A 221 -22.75 -11.04 -17.26
CA ASN A 221 -23.32 -9.80 -17.76
C ASN A 221 -22.34 -8.61 -17.71
N ASN A 222 -21.16 -8.79 -17.11
CA ASN A 222 -20.17 -7.73 -16.81
C ASN A 222 -20.83 -6.50 -16.14
N ARG A 223 -21.79 -6.77 -15.26
CA ARG A 223 -22.61 -5.71 -14.61
C ARG A 223 -22.86 -6.05 -13.13
N PRO A 224 -21.98 -5.63 -12.24
CA PRO A 224 -22.19 -5.81 -10.82
C PRO A 224 -23.39 -4.98 -10.33
N PRO A 225 -24.15 -5.46 -9.34
CA PRO A 225 -25.24 -4.74 -8.71
C PRO A 225 -24.78 -3.39 -8.13
N ILE A 226 -25.71 -2.44 -8.04
CA ILE A 226 -25.42 -1.12 -7.45
C ILE A 226 -25.01 -1.31 -5.98
N GLY A 227 -23.85 -0.76 -5.60
CA GLY A 227 -23.31 -0.90 -4.25
C GLY A 227 -22.39 -2.10 -4.07
N SER A 228 -22.17 -2.89 -5.12
CA SER A 228 -21.25 -4.03 -5.10
C SER A 228 -20.12 -3.86 -6.12
N LEU A 229 -19.04 -4.60 -5.91
CA LEU A 229 -17.85 -4.70 -6.75
C LEU A 229 -17.66 -6.18 -7.12
N LEU A 230 -17.46 -6.48 -8.39
CA LEU A 230 -17.06 -7.81 -8.85
C LEU A 230 -15.55 -7.94 -8.73
N ARG A 231 -15.09 -8.97 -8.02
CA ARG A 231 -13.67 -9.30 -7.86
C ARG A 231 -13.48 -10.80 -8.01
N TYR A 232 -12.24 -11.22 -8.22
CA TYR A 232 -11.92 -12.61 -8.49
C TYR A 232 -10.97 -13.16 -7.45
N HIS A 233 -11.19 -14.40 -7.08
CA HIS A 233 -10.22 -15.20 -6.37
C HIS A 233 -9.03 -15.55 -7.27
N ARG A 234 -7.92 -15.99 -6.68
CA ARG A 234 -6.74 -16.47 -7.43
C ARG A 234 -7.03 -17.62 -8.40
N ASP A 235 -8.02 -18.44 -8.07
CA ASP A 235 -8.49 -19.54 -8.92
C ASP A 235 -9.50 -19.11 -10.01
N GLY A 236 -9.73 -17.81 -10.15
CA GLY A 236 -10.63 -17.23 -11.14
C GLY A 236 -12.11 -17.23 -10.76
N ARG A 237 -12.48 -17.71 -9.58
CA ARG A 237 -13.88 -17.64 -9.11
C ARG A 237 -14.29 -16.21 -8.87
N PRO A 238 -15.44 -15.76 -9.41
CA PRO A 238 -15.96 -14.42 -9.14
C PRO A 238 -16.56 -14.34 -7.73
N GLU A 239 -16.43 -13.18 -7.10
CA GLU A 239 -17.07 -12.82 -5.84
C GLU A 239 -17.57 -11.38 -5.87
N LEU A 240 -18.76 -11.15 -5.33
CA LEU A 240 -19.32 -9.82 -5.16
C LEU A 240 -19.02 -9.29 -3.78
N LEU A 241 -18.34 -8.15 -3.72
CA LEU A 241 -18.00 -7.46 -2.48
C LEU A 241 -18.81 -6.18 -2.34
N ARG A 242 -19.26 -5.85 -1.13
CA ARG A 242 -19.86 -4.55 -0.85
C ARG A 242 -18.84 -3.44 -1.04
N ARG A 243 -19.27 -2.29 -1.57
CA ARG A 243 -18.38 -1.13 -1.76
C ARG A 243 -17.88 -0.54 -0.46
N ASP A 244 -18.63 -0.72 0.63
CA ASP A 244 -18.26 -0.19 1.93
C ASP A 244 -17.03 -0.89 2.47
N LEU A 245 -16.00 -0.09 2.77
CA LEU A 245 -14.74 -0.53 3.33
C LEU A 245 -14.88 -0.68 4.85
N ILE A 246 -14.55 -1.85 5.38
CA ILE A 246 -14.53 -2.09 6.82
C ILE A 246 -13.22 -1.58 7.41
N VAL A 247 -12.10 -2.12 6.91
CA VAL A 247 -10.74 -1.81 7.36
C VAL A 247 -9.82 -1.81 6.15
N SER A 248 -8.88 -0.89 6.12
CA SER A 248 -7.80 -0.79 5.13
C SER A 248 -6.43 -1.08 5.76
N GLY A 249 -5.42 -1.30 4.91
CA GLY A 249 -4.08 -1.69 5.33
C GLY A 249 -3.38 -0.65 6.23
N ASP A 250 -3.71 0.62 6.11
CA ASP A 250 -3.18 1.70 6.96
C ASP A 250 -3.65 1.64 8.42
N GLN A 251 -4.73 0.89 8.68
CA GLN A 251 -5.25 0.65 10.03
C GLN A 251 -4.63 -0.59 10.71
N LEU A 252 -3.76 -1.30 10.01
CA LEU A 252 -2.99 -2.42 10.57
C LEU A 252 -1.77 -1.88 11.32
N THR A 253 -1.55 -2.38 12.53
CA THR A 253 -0.43 -1.99 13.38
C THR A 253 0.64 -3.06 13.49
N ASP A 254 0.26 -4.32 13.28
CA ASP A 254 1.17 -5.46 13.34
C ASP A 254 0.61 -6.63 12.52
N ALA A 255 1.51 -7.44 11.98
CA ALA A 255 1.17 -8.68 11.30
C ALA A 255 2.26 -9.73 11.53
N SER A 256 1.87 -10.97 11.81
CA SER A 256 2.81 -12.07 12.02
C SER A 256 2.32 -13.35 11.38
N PHE A 257 3.24 -14.07 10.74
CA PHE A 257 2.96 -15.39 10.20
C PHE A 257 3.01 -16.45 11.30
N GLY A 258 2.13 -17.43 11.21
CA GLY A 258 2.09 -18.58 12.11
C GLY A 258 1.13 -19.66 11.64
N TYR A 259 0.74 -20.54 12.55
CA TYR A 259 -0.22 -21.61 12.28
C TYR A 259 -1.41 -21.53 13.21
N SER A 260 -2.60 -21.66 12.63
CA SER A 260 -3.85 -21.79 13.36
C SER A 260 -4.49 -23.14 13.01
N GLN A 261 -4.70 -24.00 14.01
CA GLN A 261 -5.27 -25.35 13.82
C GLN A 261 -4.53 -26.18 12.75
N GLY A 262 -3.20 -26.03 12.66
CA GLY A 262 -2.36 -26.75 11.70
C GLY A 262 -2.36 -26.17 10.28
N GLN A 263 -3.07 -25.07 10.02
CA GLN A 263 -3.09 -24.37 8.74
C GLN A 263 -2.29 -23.07 8.81
N PRO A 264 -1.60 -22.67 7.71
CA PRO A 264 -0.94 -21.38 7.63
C PRO A 264 -1.91 -20.23 7.89
N ALA A 265 -1.49 -19.26 8.70
CA ALA A 265 -2.29 -18.10 9.04
C ALA A 265 -1.42 -16.86 9.21
N VAL A 266 -1.95 -15.70 8.87
CA VAL A 266 -1.40 -14.40 9.23
C VAL A 266 -2.25 -13.79 10.33
N PHE A 267 -1.64 -13.56 11.48
CA PHE A 267 -2.26 -12.89 12.61
C PHE A 267 -2.08 -11.39 12.44
N VAL A 268 -3.18 -10.64 12.50
CA VAL A 268 -3.20 -9.21 12.23
C VAL A 268 -3.75 -8.46 13.42
N ARG A 269 -3.14 -7.30 13.74
CA ARG A 269 -3.58 -6.38 14.76
C ARG A 269 -3.98 -5.05 14.15
N LEU A 270 -5.09 -4.48 14.61
CA LEU A 270 -5.62 -3.20 14.17
C LEU A 270 -5.31 -2.08 15.18
N ASN A 271 -5.27 -0.85 14.67
CA ASN A 271 -5.33 0.35 15.51
C ASN A 271 -6.76 0.54 16.08
N SER A 272 -6.93 1.53 16.96
CA SER A 272 -8.22 1.77 17.62
C SER A 272 -9.36 2.08 16.65
N GLN A 273 -9.09 2.79 15.57
CA GLN A 273 -10.10 3.15 14.57
C GLN A 273 -10.56 1.91 13.78
N GLY A 274 -9.63 1.11 13.28
CA GLY A 274 -9.91 -0.14 12.58
C GLY A 274 -10.62 -1.15 13.49
N ALA A 275 -10.18 -1.25 14.75
CA ALA A 275 -10.79 -2.10 15.76
C ALA A 275 -12.26 -1.76 16.02
N ASN A 276 -12.60 -0.49 16.14
CA ASN A 276 -13.98 -0.05 16.36
C ASN A 276 -14.86 -0.35 15.13
N ARG A 277 -14.38 -0.06 13.92
CA ARG A 277 -15.11 -0.41 12.69
C ARG A 277 -15.30 -1.92 12.53
N MET A 278 -14.27 -2.70 12.80
CA MET A 278 -14.34 -4.15 12.75
C MET A 278 -15.36 -4.69 13.77
N LEU A 279 -15.35 -4.16 15.00
CA LEU A 279 -16.28 -4.50 16.06
C LEU A 279 -17.74 -4.24 15.63
N GLU A 280 -18.04 -3.02 15.20
CA GLU A 280 -19.38 -2.61 14.76
C GLU A 280 -19.87 -3.47 13.59
N THR A 281 -19.01 -3.66 12.58
CA THR A 281 -19.37 -4.41 11.39
C THR A 281 -19.60 -5.89 11.71
N THR A 282 -18.73 -6.52 12.49
CA THR A 282 -18.85 -7.95 12.81
C THR A 282 -20.03 -8.21 13.75
N GLN A 283 -20.34 -7.28 14.65
CA GLN A 283 -21.52 -7.36 15.51
C GLN A 283 -22.83 -7.31 14.70
N ALA A 284 -22.90 -6.42 13.68
CA ALA A 284 -24.07 -6.27 12.83
C ALA A 284 -24.22 -7.39 11.78
N ASN A 285 -23.14 -8.12 11.47
CA ASN A 285 -23.07 -9.08 10.36
C ASN A 285 -22.60 -10.49 10.80
N LEU A 286 -23.00 -10.93 12.00
CA LEU A 286 -22.72 -12.29 12.45
C LEU A 286 -23.26 -13.32 11.46
N ARG A 287 -22.48 -14.37 11.20
CA ARG A 287 -22.73 -15.48 10.25
C ARG A 287 -22.77 -15.05 8.77
N ARG A 288 -22.41 -13.81 8.45
CA ARG A 288 -22.24 -13.35 7.06
C ARG A 288 -20.79 -13.49 6.64
N PRO A 289 -20.51 -13.70 5.34
CA PRO A 289 -19.14 -13.79 4.85
C PRO A 289 -18.50 -12.40 4.74
N MET A 290 -17.21 -12.36 5.05
CA MET A 290 -16.31 -11.22 4.89
C MET A 290 -15.08 -11.68 4.11
N SER A 291 -14.64 -10.87 3.15
CA SER A 291 -13.49 -11.17 2.30
C SER A 291 -12.34 -10.22 2.56
N VAL A 292 -11.16 -10.76 2.37
CA VAL A 292 -9.89 -10.03 2.37
C VAL A 292 -9.48 -9.84 0.91
N LEU A 293 -9.47 -8.59 0.48
CA LEU A 293 -9.03 -8.18 -0.85
C LEU A 293 -7.57 -7.73 -0.77
N PHE A 294 -6.72 -8.40 -1.53
CA PHE A 294 -5.33 -8.02 -1.73
C PHE A 294 -5.26 -7.08 -2.94
N ILE A 295 -4.69 -5.92 -2.73
CA ILE A 295 -4.56 -4.89 -3.75
C ILE A 295 -3.07 -4.67 -3.98
N GLU A 296 -2.64 -4.90 -5.20
CA GLU A 296 -1.27 -4.68 -5.63
C GLU A 296 -1.27 -3.59 -6.72
N GLU A 297 -0.48 -2.55 -6.51
CA GLU A 297 -0.26 -1.53 -7.53
C GLU A 297 1.09 -1.78 -8.18
N LYS A 298 1.07 -2.04 -9.50
CA LYS A 298 2.27 -2.26 -10.31
C LYS A 298 2.48 -1.05 -11.22
N PRO A 299 3.53 -0.27 -11.00
CA PRO A 299 3.88 0.79 -11.92
C PRO A 299 4.45 0.17 -13.21
N GLU A 300 3.86 0.50 -14.34
CA GLU A 300 4.33 0.13 -15.67
C GLU A 300 4.68 1.38 -16.47
N LEU A 301 5.83 1.36 -17.13
CA LEU A 301 6.15 2.40 -18.13
C LEU A 301 5.45 2.03 -19.42
N ILE A 302 4.56 2.90 -19.86
CA ILE A 302 3.91 2.80 -21.18
C ILE A 302 4.39 3.93 -22.07
N GLU A 303 4.70 3.61 -23.31
CA GLU A 303 4.99 4.63 -24.32
C GLU A 303 3.66 5.13 -24.94
N ARG A 304 3.40 6.41 -24.79
CA ARG A 304 2.25 7.07 -25.41
C ARG A 304 2.71 8.36 -26.08
N ASP A 305 2.44 8.46 -27.39
CA ASP A 305 2.81 9.63 -28.21
C ASP A 305 4.33 9.93 -28.23
N GLY A 306 5.19 8.93 -28.01
CA GLY A 306 6.65 9.06 -27.96
C GLY A 306 7.19 9.53 -26.61
N GLU A 307 6.36 9.62 -25.59
CA GLU A 307 6.76 9.90 -24.20
C GLU A 307 6.53 8.66 -23.32
N GLU A 308 7.50 8.39 -22.46
CA GLU A 308 7.34 7.34 -21.42
C GLU A 308 6.49 7.89 -20.28
N ILE A 309 5.28 7.36 -20.16
CA ILE A 309 4.34 7.73 -19.09
C ILE A 309 4.27 6.58 -18.09
N LEU A 310 4.36 6.91 -16.81
CA LEU A 310 4.13 5.96 -15.73
C LEU A 310 2.63 5.69 -15.61
N ARG A 311 2.24 4.43 -15.79
CA ARG A 311 0.87 3.96 -15.56
C ARG A 311 0.87 2.99 -14.38
N ASN A 312 0.05 3.25 -13.38
CA ASN A 312 -0.18 2.31 -12.30
C ASN A 312 -1.31 1.34 -12.68
N THR A 313 -0.99 0.06 -12.77
CA THR A 313 -1.98 -1.01 -12.93
C THR A 313 -2.33 -1.53 -11.54
N ARG A 314 -3.60 -1.42 -11.17
CA ARG A 314 -4.13 -1.89 -9.89
C ARG A 314 -4.74 -3.27 -10.08
N GLU A 315 -4.11 -4.28 -9.48
CA GLU A 315 -4.62 -5.65 -9.45
C GLU A 315 -5.29 -5.90 -8.09
N GLU A 316 -6.53 -6.38 -8.13
CA GLU A 316 -7.33 -6.63 -6.93
C GLU A 316 -7.75 -8.10 -6.92
N THR A 317 -7.27 -8.85 -5.93
CA THR A 317 -7.50 -10.29 -5.83
C THR A 317 -8.07 -10.65 -4.47
N VAL A 318 -9.13 -11.43 -4.44
CA VAL A 318 -9.66 -11.99 -3.19
C VAL A 318 -8.75 -13.12 -2.72
N ILE A 319 -8.10 -12.95 -1.57
CA ILE A 319 -7.17 -13.95 -1.02
C ILE A 319 -7.81 -14.87 0.01
N SER A 320 -8.85 -14.41 0.69
CA SER A 320 -9.55 -15.20 1.71
C SER A 320 -10.97 -14.69 1.87
N THR A 321 -11.91 -15.63 2.01
CA THR A 321 -13.30 -15.36 2.39
C THR A 321 -13.65 -16.25 3.55
N ALA A 322 -14.11 -15.64 4.64
CA ALA A 322 -14.46 -16.36 5.87
C ALA A 322 -15.79 -15.86 6.44
N THR A 323 -16.56 -16.79 7.02
CA THR A 323 -17.78 -16.44 7.74
C THR A 323 -17.43 -15.81 9.10
N ILE A 324 -18.05 -14.70 9.43
CA ILE A 324 -17.93 -14.02 10.72
C ILE A 324 -18.56 -14.91 11.81
N GLN A 325 -17.74 -15.63 12.55
CA GLN A 325 -18.19 -16.57 13.59
C GLN A 325 -18.35 -15.91 14.97
N GLY A 326 -17.78 -14.71 15.13
CA GLY A 326 -17.79 -13.97 16.39
C GLY A 326 -17.57 -12.48 16.18
N VAL A 327 -17.67 -11.73 17.24
CA VAL A 327 -17.40 -10.30 17.23
C VAL A 327 -15.89 -10.10 17.36
N PHE A 328 -15.29 -9.52 16.33
CA PHE A 328 -13.86 -9.22 16.31
C PHE A 328 -13.63 -7.78 16.75
N SER A 329 -12.49 -7.53 17.39
CA SER A 329 -12.07 -6.17 17.75
C SER A 329 -10.71 -5.85 17.12
N ASN A 330 -9.64 -5.93 17.90
CA ASN A 330 -8.31 -5.50 17.48
C ASN A 330 -7.43 -6.60 16.88
N ASN A 331 -7.79 -7.88 17.03
CA ASN A 331 -7.00 -9.00 16.53
C ASN A 331 -7.90 -9.95 15.72
N PHE A 332 -7.38 -10.41 14.59
CA PHE A 332 -7.98 -11.48 13.78
C PHE A 332 -6.90 -12.23 13.00
N GLN A 333 -7.29 -13.26 12.27
CA GLN A 333 -6.37 -14.07 11.47
C GLN A 333 -6.89 -14.24 10.05
N ILE A 334 -5.97 -14.24 9.09
CA ILE A 334 -6.21 -14.55 7.69
C ILE A 334 -5.73 -15.98 7.44
N THR A 335 -6.58 -16.84 6.92
CA THR A 335 -6.30 -18.24 6.58
C THR A 335 -6.59 -18.51 5.11
N GLY A 336 -6.27 -19.73 4.61
CA GLY A 336 -6.48 -20.08 3.21
C GLY A 336 -5.37 -19.60 2.28
N ILE A 337 -4.19 -19.38 2.84
CA ILE A 337 -2.96 -18.96 2.14
C ILE A 337 -1.90 -20.03 2.28
N THR A 338 -0.94 -20.07 1.36
CA THR A 338 0.23 -20.94 1.46
C THR A 338 1.23 -20.39 2.49
N PRO A 339 2.14 -21.24 3.05
CA PRO A 339 3.16 -20.76 3.99
C PRO A 339 4.03 -19.62 3.43
N PHE A 340 4.44 -19.71 2.17
CA PHE A 340 5.27 -18.70 1.51
C PHE A 340 4.51 -17.37 1.37
N GLU A 341 3.28 -17.42 0.87
CA GLU A 341 2.42 -16.23 0.75
C GLU A 341 2.14 -15.58 2.11
N GLY A 342 1.93 -16.41 3.14
CA GLY A 342 1.68 -15.90 4.49
C GLY A 342 2.88 -15.17 5.09
N GLN A 343 4.09 -15.64 4.82
CA GLN A 343 5.32 -14.97 5.24
C GLN A 343 5.51 -13.63 4.53
N ASP A 344 5.39 -13.61 3.20
CA ASP A 344 5.51 -12.38 2.41
C ASP A 344 4.42 -11.38 2.80
N LEU A 345 3.18 -11.83 2.96
CA LEU A 345 2.07 -11.00 3.37
C LEU A 345 2.30 -10.40 4.77
N ALA A 346 2.71 -11.20 5.74
CA ALA A 346 2.98 -10.73 7.10
C ALA A 346 4.11 -9.68 7.10
N LEU A 347 5.17 -9.90 6.31
CA LEU A 347 6.27 -8.97 6.18
C LEU A 347 5.81 -7.62 5.58
N MET A 348 5.09 -7.67 4.46
CA MET A 348 4.57 -6.47 3.79
C MET A 348 3.64 -5.67 4.70
N LEU A 349 2.75 -6.35 5.41
CA LEU A 349 1.80 -5.71 6.32
C LEU A 349 2.49 -5.09 7.54
N ARG A 350 3.49 -5.77 8.13
CA ARG A 350 4.25 -5.25 9.27
C ARG A 350 5.08 -4.04 8.90
N ALA A 351 5.73 -4.08 7.74
CA ALA A 351 6.55 -2.98 7.25
C ALA A 351 5.72 -1.76 6.81
N GLY A 352 4.42 -1.94 6.60
CA GLY A 352 3.48 -0.91 6.21
C GLY A 352 3.31 -0.76 4.70
N ALA A 353 2.18 -0.16 4.32
CA ALA A 353 1.91 0.21 2.93
C ALA A 353 2.74 1.44 2.53
N LEU A 354 3.14 1.51 1.27
CA LEU A 354 3.68 2.73 0.69
C LEU A 354 2.57 3.79 0.60
N ALA A 355 2.90 5.02 0.91
CA ALA A 355 1.95 6.13 0.82
C ALA A 355 1.56 6.41 -0.63
N THR A 356 2.50 6.17 -1.55
CA THR A 356 2.30 6.25 -3.00
C THR A 356 3.15 5.19 -3.69
N PRO A 357 2.77 4.79 -4.92
CA PRO A 357 3.58 3.87 -5.71
C PRO A 357 5.00 4.39 -5.93
N ILE A 358 5.93 3.45 -6.03
CA ILE A 358 7.33 3.74 -6.37
C ILE A 358 7.73 2.93 -7.60
N LEU A 359 8.50 3.55 -8.49
CA LEU A 359 9.09 2.92 -9.66
C LEU A 359 10.59 2.71 -9.43
N LYS A 360 11.08 1.50 -9.67
CA LYS A 360 12.51 1.25 -9.72
C LYS A 360 13.11 1.85 -11.00
N VAL A 361 13.91 2.90 -10.84
CA VAL A 361 14.58 3.59 -11.96
C VAL A 361 15.94 2.98 -12.24
N GLU A 362 16.62 2.54 -11.19
CA GLU A 362 17.97 2.00 -11.31
C GLU A 362 18.20 0.89 -10.31
N GLU A 363 18.94 -0.13 -10.75
CA GLU A 363 19.46 -1.22 -9.94
C GLU A 363 20.93 -1.44 -10.30
N ARG A 364 21.78 -1.46 -9.28
CA ARG A 364 23.20 -1.79 -9.43
C ARG A 364 23.61 -2.79 -8.37
N THR A 365 24.15 -3.91 -8.78
CA THR A 365 24.85 -4.83 -7.89
C THR A 365 26.31 -4.42 -7.83
N ILE A 366 26.79 -4.13 -6.63
CA ILE A 366 28.16 -3.68 -6.38
C ILE A 366 28.91 -4.85 -5.75
N GLY A 367 29.93 -5.34 -6.44
CA GLY A 367 30.85 -6.30 -5.86
C GLY A 367 31.75 -5.64 -4.81
N PRO A 368 32.26 -6.38 -3.82
CA PRO A 368 33.22 -5.83 -2.88
C PRO A 368 34.46 -5.37 -3.64
N SER A 369 34.76 -4.08 -3.66
CA SER A 369 36.01 -3.55 -4.16
C SER A 369 37.06 -3.78 -3.06
N LEU A 370 38.02 -4.63 -3.32
CA LEU A 370 39.25 -4.68 -2.51
C LEU A 370 39.94 -3.32 -2.70
N GLY A 371 39.86 -2.46 -1.66
CA GLY A 371 40.64 -1.24 -1.61
C GLY A 371 42.14 -1.48 -1.64
#